data_3368c0bba955c8784937e71ccf616c21
#
_entry.id   3368c0bba955c8784937e71ccf616c21
#
_cell.length_a   1.000
_cell.length_b   1.000
_cell.length_c   1.000
_cell.angle_alpha   90.00
_cell.angle_beta   90.00
_cell.angle_gamma   90.00
#
_symmetry.space_group_name_H-M   'P 1'
#
loop_
_entity.id
_entity.type
_entity.pdbx_description
1 polymer ?
#
loop_
_entity_poly.entity_id
_entity_poly.type
_entity_poly.pdbx_seq_one_letter_code
_entity_poly.pdbx_strand_id
1 'polypeptide(L)'
;MIILTKRAVRKVLNDRKLINEIAEEGKKIVFPVNLLKTMEPEEVSDVLSIKEIELVEARKKTPLGFLNDDELEVAKVIESNKKDENLVVYLEDEFRIEALVRIQGISGKKLANKEEKYQTPQLYIESDDLQLFKKDVDIQIDEDIKENSLVIVNGYYAARYKNGKLFRLMQQPATGCVLDDPFVKYYNEGLKMEAKEAPLLIVVGDAGTGKTYMAINAALDGIESGEYGQIIITAPTITTGGEELGYLPGEIYDKMIPYLGGFEDSIFKRLINLEMRKNKSDRNISELRIEAKKKLAEMLSSETIKILPLGFLAGHSLDKCFIMADEMQNANWSQLKALITRIGDGTKLVVMGDKQQSQTVSEINVLERLVNRWIDEPLCWKIDLSESRIRRSTISEIAVRIM
;
A
#
# COMPACT_ATOMS: atom_id res chain seq x y z
N MET A 1 -31.66 12.89 -11.83
CA MET A 1 -30.44 12.31 -12.45
C MET A 1 -29.22 12.65 -11.61
N ILE A 2 -28.22 11.77 -11.56
CA ILE A 2 -26.97 11.97 -10.84
C ILE A 2 -25.84 12.01 -11.87
N ILE A 3 -24.99 13.02 -11.82
CA ILE A 3 -23.78 13.13 -12.63
C ILE A 3 -22.57 12.90 -11.73
N LEU A 4 -21.68 11.98 -12.12
CA LEU A 4 -20.40 11.77 -11.45
C LEU A 4 -19.30 12.54 -12.18
N THR A 5 -18.48 13.28 -11.43
CA THR A 5 -17.23 13.85 -11.97
C THR A 5 -16.16 12.74 -12.08
N LYS A 6 -15.06 13.03 -12.76
CA LYS A 6 -13.93 12.09 -12.89
C LYS A 6 -13.37 11.70 -11.50
N ARG A 7 -13.22 12.66 -10.59
CA ARG A 7 -12.77 12.41 -9.21
C ARG A 7 -13.77 11.57 -8.41
N ALA A 8 -15.06 11.90 -8.53
CA ALA A 8 -16.10 11.11 -7.88
C ALA A 8 -16.12 9.64 -8.38
N VAL A 9 -15.98 9.41 -9.68
CA VAL A 9 -15.89 8.06 -10.24
C VAL A 9 -14.66 7.32 -9.71
N ARG A 10 -13.50 7.96 -9.65
CA ARG A 10 -12.29 7.36 -9.08
C ARG A 10 -12.49 6.93 -7.64
N LYS A 11 -13.18 7.75 -6.84
CA LYS A 11 -13.52 7.39 -5.45
C LYS A 11 -14.43 6.16 -5.39
N VAL A 12 -15.43 6.07 -6.28
CA VAL A 12 -16.28 4.87 -6.43
C VAL A 12 -15.47 3.64 -6.85
N LEU A 13 -14.47 3.80 -7.72
CA LEU A 13 -13.60 2.69 -8.12
C LEU A 13 -12.76 2.17 -6.94
N ASN A 14 -12.41 3.04 -6.00
CA ASN A 14 -11.68 2.67 -4.79
C ASN A 14 -12.57 1.99 -3.75
N ASP A 15 -13.79 2.49 -3.58
CA ASP A 15 -14.78 1.91 -2.69
C ASP A 15 -16.10 1.66 -3.45
N ARG A 16 -16.28 0.42 -3.92
CA ARG A 16 -17.48 0.03 -4.68
C ARG A 16 -18.78 0.05 -3.88
N LYS A 17 -18.73 0.11 -2.54
CA LYS A 17 -19.94 0.26 -1.74
C LYS A 17 -20.62 1.61 -1.98
N LEU A 18 -19.82 2.65 -2.30
CA LEU A 18 -20.33 3.98 -2.59
C LEU A 18 -21.30 4.01 -3.79
N ILE A 19 -21.11 3.17 -4.81
CA ILE A 19 -22.03 3.13 -5.94
C ILE A 19 -23.40 2.60 -5.53
N ASN A 20 -23.44 1.63 -4.62
CA ASN A 20 -24.69 1.09 -4.10
C ASN A 20 -25.44 2.15 -3.29
N GLU A 21 -24.73 2.90 -2.43
CA GLU A 21 -25.31 4.01 -1.65
C GLU A 21 -25.90 5.09 -2.58
N ILE A 22 -25.20 5.42 -3.67
CA ILE A 22 -25.70 6.37 -4.67
C ILE A 22 -26.92 5.80 -5.42
N ALA A 23 -26.91 4.51 -5.73
CA ALA A 23 -27.99 3.83 -6.46
C ALA A 23 -29.25 3.71 -5.63
N GLU A 24 -29.17 3.65 -4.29
CA GLU A 24 -30.31 3.65 -3.37
C GLU A 24 -31.16 4.94 -3.48
N GLU A 25 -30.60 6.05 -4.01
CA GLU A 25 -31.38 7.25 -4.30
C GLU A 25 -32.41 7.02 -5.44
N GLY A 26 -32.39 5.87 -6.11
CA GLY A 26 -33.33 5.50 -7.18
C GLY A 26 -33.23 6.36 -8.43
N LYS A 27 -32.11 7.08 -8.60
CA LYS A 27 -31.87 7.98 -9.73
C LYS A 27 -30.92 7.38 -10.73
N LYS A 28 -31.08 7.75 -12.00
CA LYS A 28 -30.15 7.39 -13.07
C LYS A 28 -28.78 8.01 -12.81
N ILE A 29 -27.75 7.19 -12.77
CA ILE A 29 -26.36 7.62 -12.57
C ILE A 29 -25.69 7.71 -13.93
N VAL A 30 -25.07 8.85 -14.25
CA VAL A 30 -24.41 9.08 -15.54
C VAL A 30 -22.97 9.57 -15.38
N PHE A 31 -22.13 9.18 -16.33
CA PHE A 31 -20.75 9.64 -16.44
C PHE A 31 -20.45 10.10 -17.88
N PRO A 32 -19.78 11.27 -18.09
CA PRO A 32 -19.46 11.75 -19.42
C PRO A 32 -18.47 10.82 -20.15
N VAL A 33 -18.88 10.26 -21.29
CA VAL A 33 -18.08 9.28 -22.04
C VAL A 33 -16.71 9.81 -22.46
N ASN A 34 -16.61 11.09 -22.77
CA ASN A 34 -15.35 11.69 -23.21
C ASN A 34 -14.29 11.72 -22.10
N LEU A 35 -14.68 11.69 -20.82
CA LEU A 35 -13.74 11.60 -19.71
C LEU A 35 -12.98 10.27 -19.69
N LEU A 36 -13.53 9.20 -20.27
CA LEU A 36 -12.82 7.92 -20.39
C LEU A 36 -11.53 8.06 -21.19
N LYS A 37 -11.45 9.01 -22.13
CA LYS A 37 -10.25 9.23 -22.94
C LYS A 37 -9.06 9.79 -22.15
N THR A 38 -9.33 10.38 -21.00
CA THR A 38 -8.33 10.98 -20.10
C THR A 38 -8.03 10.12 -18.89
N MET A 39 -8.60 8.93 -18.83
CA MET A 39 -8.40 7.94 -17.76
C MET A 39 -7.42 6.84 -18.21
N GLU A 40 -6.78 6.19 -17.25
CA GLU A 40 -5.93 5.05 -17.53
C GLU A 40 -6.76 3.87 -18.09
N PRO A 41 -6.22 3.05 -19.02
CA PRO A 41 -6.97 1.97 -19.67
C PRO A 41 -7.65 1.01 -18.69
N GLU A 42 -7.07 0.81 -17.52
CA GLU A 42 -7.61 -0.07 -16.48
C GLU A 42 -8.76 0.59 -15.72
N GLU A 43 -8.65 1.90 -15.41
CA GLU A 43 -9.75 2.66 -14.85
C GLU A 43 -10.95 2.65 -15.80
N VAL A 44 -10.70 2.76 -17.11
CA VAL A 44 -11.75 2.64 -18.14
C VAL A 44 -12.45 1.30 -18.06
N SER A 45 -11.67 0.19 -18.01
CA SER A 45 -12.23 -1.15 -17.87
C SER A 45 -13.07 -1.31 -16.61
N ASP A 46 -12.59 -0.74 -15.51
CA ASP A 46 -13.27 -0.78 -14.21
C ASP A 46 -14.59 0.03 -14.24
N VAL A 47 -14.60 1.21 -14.84
CA VAL A 47 -15.83 2.02 -15.02
C VAL A 47 -16.85 1.27 -15.86
N LEU A 48 -16.42 0.68 -16.98
CA LEU A 48 -17.28 -0.10 -17.87
C LEU A 48 -17.86 -1.35 -17.19
N SER A 49 -17.24 -1.84 -16.13
CA SER A 49 -17.73 -2.98 -15.35
C SER A 49 -18.85 -2.62 -14.37
N ILE A 50 -19.08 -1.35 -14.09
CA ILE A 50 -20.11 -0.87 -13.16
C ILE A 50 -21.44 -0.73 -13.91
N LYS A 51 -22.36 -1.64 -13.65
CA LYS A 51 -23.66 -1.70 -14.35
C LYS A 51 -24.58 -0.53 -14.04
N GLU A 52 -24.41 0.11 -12.88
CA GLU A 52 -25.20 1.22 -12.37
C GLU A 52 -24.88 2.54 -13.09
N ILE A 53 -23.72 2.64 -13.74
CA ILE A 53 -23.28 3.85 -14.42
C ILE A 53 -23.62 3.79 -15.91
N GLU A 54 -24.37 4.78 -16.38
CA GLU A 54 -24.62 4.98 -17.81
C GLU A 54 -23.67 6.02 -18.40
N LEU A 55 -23.03 5.67 -19.49
CA LEU A 55 -22.17 6.60 -20.23
C LEU A 55 -23.01 7.54 -21.10
N VAL A 56 -22.77 8.84 -20.98
CA VAL A 56 -23.50 9.86 -21.75
C VAL A 56 -22.55 10.74 -22.55
N GLU A 57 -22.98 11.07 -23.77
CA GLU A 57 -22.26 12.01 -24.62
C GLU A 57 -22.82 13.42 -24.44
N ALA A 58 -21.95 14.39 -24.26
CA ALA A 58 -22.34 15.79 -24.13
C ALA A 58 -22.74 16.37 -25.50
N ARG A 59 -23.97 16.87 -25.60
CA ARG A 59 -24.53 17.38 -26.89
C ARG A 59 -24.35 18.86 -27.12
N LYS A 60 -23.88 19.66 -26.16
CA LYS A 60 -23.78 21.11 -26.25
C LYS A 60 -22.35 21.63 -26.18
N LYS A 61 -22.05 22.66 -27.00
CA LYS A 61 -20.83 23.43 -26.86
C LYS A 61 -21.05 24.49 -25.77
N THR A 62 -20.29 24.43 -24.69
CA THR A 62 -20.34 25.40 -23.60
C THR A 62 -19.07 26.24 -23.64
N PRO A 63 -19.16 27.56 -23.89
CA PRO A 63 -17.99 28.43 -23.93
C PRO A 63 -17.62 28.88 -22.53
N LEU A 64 -16.97 28.02 -21.74
CA LEU A 64 -16.47 28.31 -20.39
C LEU A 64 -14.93 28.18 -20.40
N GLY A 65 -14.28 29.24 -20.87
CA GLY A 65 -12.81 29.23 -21.04
C GLY A 65 -11.96 29.19 -19.76
N PHE A 66 -12.59 29.08 -18.61
CA PHE A 66 -11.89 28.94 -17.32
C PHE A 66 -11.86 27.47 -16.78
N LEU A 67 -12.56 26.55 -17.47
CA LEU A 67 -12.58 25.14 -17.14
C LEU A 67 -11.50 24.39 -17.92
N ASN A 68 -10.90 23.40 -17.31
CA ASN A 68 -10.05 22.45 -18.04
C ASN A 68 -10.92 21.49 -18.88
N ASP A 69 -10.30 20.65 -19.70
CA ASP A 69 -11.02 19.77 -20.62
C ASP A 69 -11.95 18.80 -19.92
N ASP A 70 -11.54 18.20 -18.77
CA ASP A 70 -12.35 17.30 -17.99
C ASP A 70 -13.55 18.03 -17.35
N GLU A 71 -13.31 19.18 -16.75
CA GLU A 71 -14.35 20.03 -16.17
C GLU A 71 -15.35 20.50 -17.23
N LEU A 72 -14.87 20.77 -18.43
CA LEU A 72 -15.71 21.20 -19.56
C LEU A 72 -16.68 20.09 -20.00
N GLU A 73 -16.25 18.83 -20.00
CA GLU A 73 -17.13 17.71 -20.33
C GLU A 73 -18.24 17.53 -19.29
N VAL A 74 -17.93 17.65 -18.01
CA VAL A 74 -18.93 17.64 -16.92
C VAL A 74 -19.91 18.81 -17.09
N ALA A 75 -19.41 20.02 -17.33
CA ALA A 75 -20.23 21.22 -17.53
C ALA A 75 -21.19 21.07 -18.71
N LYS A 76 -20.77 20.48 -19.82
CA LYS A 76 -21.63 20.20 -20.97
C LYS A 76 -22.79 19.26 -20.63
N VAL A 77 -22.53 18.20 -19.82
CA VAL A 77 -23.58 17.29 -19.37
C VAL A 77 -24.55 18.00 -18.42
N ILE A 78 -24.05 18.80 -17.48
CA ILE A 78 -24.86 19.65 -16.60
C ILE A 78 -25.78 20.56 -17.42
N GLU A 79 -25.23 21.31 -18.36
CA GLU A 79 -26.00 22.22 -19.21
C GLU A 79 -27.06 21.51 -20.06
N SER A 80 -26.79 20.29 -20.51
CA SER A 80 -27.73 19.50 -21.28
C SER A 80 -28.92 19.02 -20.46
N ASN A 81 -28.76 18.93 -19.13
CA ASN A 81 -29.73 18.36 -18.22
C ASN A 81 -30.24 19.33 -17.14
N LYS A 82 -29.92 20.61 -17.22
CA LYS A 82 -30.29 21.64 -16.21
C LYS A 82 -31.79 21.86 -15.97
N LYS A 83 -32.64 21.29 -16.81
CA LYS A 83 -34.11 21.32 -16.61
C LYS A 83 -34.60 20.21 -15.69
N ASP A 84 -33.75 19.27 -15.30
CA ASP A 84 -34.09 18.24 -14.33
C ASP A 84 -33.96 18.83 -12.91
N GLU A 85 -35.09 19.14 -12.29
CA GLU A 85 -35.16 19.70 -10.93
C GLU A 85 -34.52 18.79 -9.86
N ASN A 86 -34.36 17.51 -10.17
CA ASN A 86 -33.74 16.51 -9.30
C ASN A 86 -32.29 16.22 -9.72
N LEU A 87 -31.64 17.10 -10.50
CA LEU A 87 -30.26 16.92 -10.89
C LEU A 87 -29.32 17.08 -9.69
N VAL A 88 -28.46 16.09 -9.50
CA VAL A 88 -27.41 16.09 -8.47
C VAL A 88 -26.08 15.85 -9.14
N VAL A 89 -25.05 16.60 -8.75
CA VAL A 89 -23.69 16.40 -9.21
C VAL A 89 -22.84 15.93 -8.03
N TYR A 90 -22.30 14.73 -8.13
CA TYR A 90 -21.29 14.25 -7.18
C TYR A 90 -19.91 14.71 -7.64
N LEU A 91 -19.21 15.38 -6.77
CA LEU A 91 -17.93 16.03 -7.04
C LEU A 91 -17.01 15.87 -5.82
N GLU A 92 -15.71 15.88 -6.06
CA GLU A 92 -14.68 15.92 -5.04
C GLU A 92 -13.81 17.12 -5.34
N ASP A 93 -13.24 17.81 -4.43
CA ASP A 93 -12.32 18.97 -4.52
C ASP A 93 -12.15 19.71 -5.88
N GLU A 94 -13.18 19.69 -6.69
CA GLU A 94 -13.25 20.31 -8.02
C GLU A 94 -13.90 21.69 -7.91
N PHE A 95 -13.17 22.63 -7.32
CA PHE A 95 -13.64 23.97 -6.98
C PHE A 95 -14.39 24.69 -8.11
N ARG A 96 -13.94 24.55 -9.37
CA ARG A 96 -14.55 25.23 -10.51
C ARG A 96 -15.90 24.61 -10.87
N ILE A 97 -16.03 23.30 -10.82
CA ILE A 97 -17.31 22.61 -11.02
C ILE A 97 -18.25 22.89 -9.85
N GLU A 98 -17.74 22.92 -8.63
CA GLU A 98 -18.55 23.29 -7.45
C GLU A 98 -19.12 24.71 -7.59
N ALA A 99 -18.31 25.67 -8.04
CA ALA A 99 -18.76 27.03 -8.32
C ALA A 99 -19.86 27.06 -9.39
N LEU A 100 -19.68 26.32 -10.51
CA LEU A 100 -20.68 26.22 -11.58
C LEU A 100 -21.98 25.64 -11.07
N VAL A 101 -21.95 24.57 -10.31
CA VAL A 101 -23.11 23.90 -9.72
C VAL A 101 -23.89 24.85 -8.80
N ARG A 102 -23.19 25.60 -7.95
CA ARG A 102 -23.79 26.61 -7.06
C ARG A 102 -24.42 27.75 -7.81
N ILE A 103 -23.74 28.31 -8.84
CA ILE A 103 -24.26 29.42 -9.67
C ILE A 103 -25.54 29.01 -10.39
N GLN A 104 -25.64 27.74 -10.80
CA GLN A 104 -26.82 27.24 -11.51
C GLN A 104 -27.93 26.73 -10.58
N GLY A 105 -27.76 26.81 -9.26
CA GLY A 105 -28.75 26.34 -8.29
C GLY A 105 -28.93 24.82 -8.28
N ILE A 106 -27.97 24.07 -8.75
CA ILE A 106 -27.98 22.60 -8.79
C ILE A 106 -27.44 22.06 -7.46
N SER A 107 -27.94 20.91 -7.03
CA SER A 107 -27.46 20.24 -5.82
C SER A 107 -26.09 19.59 -6.08
N GLY A 108 -25.03 20.12 -5.46
CA GLY A 108 -23.71 19.49 -5.39
C GLY A 108 -23.61 18.66 -4.12
N LYS A 109 -23.19 17.41 -4.25
CA LYS A 109 -22.91 16.51 -3.11
C LYS A 109 -21.45 16.03 -3.20
N LYS A 110 -20.79 15.93 -2.06
CA LYS A 110 -19.56 15.15 -1.94
C LYS A 110 -19.95 13.72 -1.59
N LEU A 111 -19.24 12.76 -2.17
CA LEU A 111 -19.31 11.39 -1.68
C LEU A 111 -18.91 11.42 -0.20
N ALA A 112 -19.72 10.83 0.65
CA ALA A 112 -19.41 10.80 2.07
C ALA A 112 -17.97 10.34 2.24
N ASN A 113 -17.14 11.21 2.82
CA ASN A 113 -15.94 10.76 3.47
C ASN A 113 -16.41 9.99 4.70
N LYS A 114 -16.80 8.73 4.55
CA LYS A 114 -16.20 7.83 5.49
C LYS A 114 -14.72 8.00 5.18
N GLU A 115 -14.03 8.78 6.00
CA GLU A 115 -12.66 8.50 6.32
C GLU A 115 -12.67 7.07 6.88
N GLU A 116 -12.87 6.09 6.03
CA GLU A 116 -12.23 4.81 6.19
C GLU A 116 -10.75 5.21 6.04
N LYS A 117 -10.26 5.85 7.10
CA LYS A 117 -8.84 5.87 7.37
C LYS A 117 -8.42 4.48 7.00
N TYR A 118 -7.55 4.41 6.04
CA TYR A 118 -6.82 3.22 5.71
C TYR A 118 -6.33 2.66 7.04
N GLN A 119 -7.11 1.80 7.64
CA GLN A 119 -6.74 1.12 8.85
C GLN A 119 -6.49 -0.31 8.46
N THR A 120 -5.33 -0.80 8.82
CA THR A 120 -5.16 -2.23 9.02
C THR A 120 -6.40 -2.70 9.74
N PRO A 121 -7.06 -3.79 9.31
CA PRO A 121 -8.14 -4.34 10.08
C PRO A 121 -7.63 -4.60 11.49
N GLN A 122 -7.99 -3.73 12.43
CA GLN A 122 -7.52 -3.79 13.81
C GLN A 122 -8.69 -3.58 14.76
N LEU A 123 -8.65 -4.30 15.86
CA LEU A 123 -9.63 -4.20 16.92
C LEU A 123 -8.92 -3.99 18.24
N TYR A 124 -9.45 -3.08 19.05
CA TYR A 124 -9.02 -2.86 20.43
C TYR A 124 -10.04 -3.49 21.37
N ILE A 125 -9.56 -4.40 22.25
CA ILE A 125 -10.38 -5.08 23.23
C ILE A 125 -9.81 -4.81 24.62
N GLU A 126 -10.69 -4.54 25.57
CA GLU A 126 -10.35 -4.58 27.00
C GLU A 126 -10.82 -5.92 27.59
N SER A 127 -9.96 -6.61 28.30
CA SER A 127 -10.28 -7.88 28.96
C SER A 127 -9.54 -8.04 30.28
N ASP A 128 -10.26 -8.42 31.31
CA ASP A 128 -9.70 -8.75 32.60
C ASP A 128 -9.08 -10.17 32.60
N ASP A 129 -9.45 -11.00 31.63
CA ASP A 129 -8.95 -12.36 31.52
C ASP A 129 -7.70 -12.47 30.63
N LEU A 130 -6.54 -12.27 31.26
CA LEU A 130 -5.24 -12.45 30.61
C LEU A 130 -4.90 -13.91 30.26
N GLN A 131 -5.74 -14.88 30.64
CA GLN A 131 -5.58 -16.27 30.21
C GLN A 131 -5.87 -16.46 28.72
N LEU A 132 -6.56 -15.50 28.09
CA LEU A 132 -6.77 -15.40 26.64
C LEU A 132 -5.46 -15.53 25.82
N PHE A 133 -4.31 -15.22 26.42
CA PHE A 133 -3.00 -15.28 25.77
C PHE A 133 -2.20 -16.54 26.04
N LYS A 134 -2.69 -17.45 26.88
CA LYS A 134 -1.97 -18.69 27.19
C LYS A 134 -2.32 -19.84 26.24
N LYS A 135 -3.46 -19.75 25.53
CA LYS A 135 -3.94 -20.73 24.53
C LYS A 135 -4.71 -20.00 23.44
N ASP A 136 -4.80 -20.60 22.26
CA ASP A 136 -5.71 -20.16 21.21
C ASP A 136 -7.14 -20.20 21.75
N VAL A 137 -7.78 -19.07 21.80
CA VAL A 137 -9.09 -18.92 22.44
C VAL A 137 -10.14 -18.63 21.38
N ASP A 138 -11.24 -19.37 21.44
CA ASP A 138 -12.46 -19.02 20.71
C ASP A 138 -13.07 -17.80 21.39
N ILE A 139 -12.98 -16.64 20.73
CA ILE A 139 -13.65 -15.41 21.16
C ILE A 139 -14.77 -15.17 20.18
N GLN A 140 -16.00 -15.15 20.68
CA GLN A 140 -17.13 -14.60 19.96
C GLN A 140 -16.99 -13.08 20.03
N ILE A 141 -16.71 -12.46 18.89
CA ILE A 141 -16.66 -11.02 18.76
C ILE A 141 -17.86 -10.62 17.92
N ASP A 142 -18.71 -9.76 18.47
CA ASP A 142 -19.96 -9.30 17.84
C ASP A 142 -19.72 -8.30 16.68
N GLU A 143 -18.47 -8.03 16.33
CA GLU A 143 -18.09 -7.10 15.26
C GLU A 143 -17.71 -7.86 13.99
N ASP A 144 -17.95 -7.25 12.83
CA ASP A 144 -17.52 -7.77 11.51
C ASP A 144 -16.00 -7.63 11.35
N ILE A 145 -15.28 -8.58 11.97
CA ILE A 145 -13.81 -8.60 11.95
C ILE A 145 -13.32 -9.36 10.73
N LYS A 146 -12.42 -8.75 10.01
CA LYS A 146 -11.80 -9.36 8.83
C LYS A 146 -10.73 -10.38 9.20
N GLU A 147 -10.57 -11.40 8.36
CA GLU A 147 -9.47 -12.37 8.50
C GLU A 147 -8.11 -11.65 8.52
N ASN A 148 -7.21 -12.16 9.34
CA ASN A 148 -5.91 -11.55 9.62
C ASN A 148 -5.97 -10.13 10.20
N SER A 149 -7.04 -9.76 10.92
CA SER A 149 -7.04 -8.51 11.67
C SER A 149 -6.07 -8.57 12.84
N LEU A 150 -5.38 -7.46 13.08
CA LEU A 150 -4.63 -7.25 14.32
C LEU A 150 -5.62 -6.97 15.45
N VAL A 151 -5.58 -7.74 16.51
CA VAL A 151 -6.35 -7.50 17.73
C VAL A 151 -5.41 -7.06 18.84
N ILE A 152 -5.63 -5.85 19.36
CA ILE A 152 -4.85 -5.27 20.44
C ILE A 152 -5.68 -5.34 21.72
N VAL A 153 -5.18 -6.09 22.70
CA VAL A 153 -5.85 -6.27 23.99
C VAL A 153 -5.14 -5.47 25.06
N ASN A 154 -5.92 -4.69 25.81
CA ASN A 154 -5.46 -3.80 26.87
C ASN A 154 -4.33 -2.85 26.41
N GLY A 155 -4.34 -2.45 25.13
CA GLY A 155 -3.36 -1.54 24.55
C GLY A 155 -1.93 -2.07 24.38
N TYR A 156 -1.67 -3.32 24.78
CA TYR A 156 -0.30 -3.86 24.82
C TYR A 156 -0.14 -5.23 24.17
N TYR A 157 -1.10 -6.13 24.34
CA TYR A 157 -1.02 -7.48 23.80
C TYR A 157 -1.53 -7.52 22.38
N ALA A 158 -0.76 -8.14 21.48
CA ALA A 158 -1.12 -8.28 20.07
C ALA A 158 -1.48 -9.74 19.76
N ALA A 159 -2.59 -9.92 19.09
CA ALA A 159 -3.06 -11.20 18.57
C ALA A 159 -3.52 -11.05 17.13
N ARG A 160 -3.62 -12.16 16.41
CA ARG A 160 -4.18 -12.25 15.07
C ARG A 160 -5.57 -12.91 15.15
N TYR A 161 -6.56 -12.32 14.50
CA TYR A 161 -7.84 -12.97 14.30
C TYR A 161 -7.80 -13.87 13.06
N LYS A 162 -8.24 -15.14 13.21
CA LYS A 162 -8.37 -16.10 12.12
C LYS A 162 -9.45 -17.12 12.44
N ASN A 163 -10.40 -17.34 11.51
CA ASN A 163 -11.45 -18.36 11.62
C ASN A 163 -12.21 -18.32 12.96
N GLY A 164 -12.63 -17.15 13.41
CA GLY A 164 -13.37 -16.99 14.67
C GLY A 164 -12.53 -17.05 15.94
N LYS A 165 -11.19 -17.13 15.84
CA LYS A 165 -10.28 -17.31 16.98
C LYS A 165 -9.21 -16.24 17.02
N LEU A 166 -8.71 -15.95 18.23
CA LEU A 166 -7.52 -15.15 18.44
C LEU A 166 -6.29 -16.05 18.56
N PHE A 167 -5.32 -15.81 17.70
CA PHE A 167 -4.02 -16.48 17.72
C PHE A 167 -2.96 -15.53 18.28
N ARG A 168 -2.21 -16.03 19.24
CA ARG A 168 -1.05 -15.31 19.75
C ARG A 168 0.01 -15.20 18.66
N LEU A 169 0.69 -14.04 18.60
CA LEU A 169 1.83 -13.85 17.72
C LEU A 169 3.02 -14.66 18.25
N MET A 170 3.50 -15.62 17.49
CA MET A 170 4.46 -16.63 17.92
C MET A 170 5.85 -16.48 17.30
N GLN A 171 5.96 -15.68 16.23
CA GLN A 171 7.20 -15.55 15.49
C GLN A 171 8.28 -14.82 16.31
N GLN A 172 9.46 -15.40 16.34
CA GLN A 172 10.62 -14.75 16.94
C GLN A 172 10.98 -13.49 16.15
N PRO A 173 11.54 -12.46 16.81
CA PRO A 173 11.98 -11.28 16.10
C PRO A 173 12.94 -11.62 14.95
N ALA A 174 12.75 -11.00 13.80
CA ALA A 174 13.76 -11.04 12.75
C ALA A 174 15.10 -10.55 13.34
N THR A 175 16.20 -11.16 12.94
CA THR A 175 17.50 -10.97 13.57
C THR A 175 17.90 -9.48 13.57
N GLY A 176 18.13 -8.93 14.75
CA GLY A 176 18.48 -7.51 14.94
C GLY A 176 17.26 -6.57 15.05
N CYS A 177 16.04 -7.08 15.02
CA CYS A 177 14.82 -6.30 15.23
C CYS A 177 14.37 -6.33 16.68
N VAL A 178 13.72 -5.25 17.10
CA VAL A 178 13.09 -5.11 18.43
C VAL A 178 11.59 -4.97 18.22
N LEU A 179 10.82 -5.79 18.93
CA LEU A 179 9.36 -5.83 18.86
C LEU A 179 8.77 -5.13 20.09
N ASP A 180 8.78 -3.81 20.10
CA ASP A 180 8.42 -2.96 21.24
C ASP A 180 6.98 -2.45 21.21
N ASP A 181 6.26 -2.63 20.11
CA ASP A 181 4.84 -2.28 20.01
C ASP A 181 3.99 -3.36 19.28
N PRO A 182 2.65 -3.33 19.43
CA PRO A 182 1.76 -4.32 18.82
C PRO A 182 1.85 -4.38 17.29
N PHE A 183 1.97 -3.23 16.61
CA PHE A 183 2.01 -3.14 15.15
C PHE A 183 3.27 -3.78 14.59
N VAL A 184 4.40 -3.51 15.23
CA VAL A 184 5.70 -4.10 14.85
C VAL A 184 5.72 -5.60 15.13
N LYS A 185 5.12 -6.06 16.23
CA LYS A 185 4.94 -7.51 16.49
C LYS A 185 4.13 -8.17 15.39
N TYR A 186 3.03 -7.55 14.98
CA TYR A 186 2.16 -8.05 13.93
C TYR A 186 2.86 -8.04 12.55
N TYR A 187 3.61 -6.99 12.23
CA TYR A 187 4.41 -6.94 11.02
C TYR A 187 5.47 -8.04 10.99
N ASN A 188 6.18 -8.24 12.08
CA ASN A 188 7.15 -9.33 12.21
C ASN A 188 6.49 -10.70 12.01
N GLU A 189 5.30 -10.91 12.57
CA GLU A 189 4.55 -12.15 12.40
C GLU A 189 4.30 -12.42 10.90
N GLY A 190 3.76 -11.48 10.16
CA GLY A 190 3.53 -11.61 8.72
C GLY A 190 4.80 -11.86 7.91
N LEU A 191 5.90 -11.16 8.25
CA LEU A 191 7.19 -11.34 7.60
C LEU A 191 7.77 -12.73 7.78
N LYS A 192 7.62 -13.32 8.98
CA LYS A 192 8.23 -14.60 9.39
C LYS A 192 7.32 -15.80 9.16
N MET A 193 6.04 -15.59 8.84
CA MET A 193 5.16 -16.69 8.43
C MET A 193 5.61 -17.30 7.12
N GLU A 194 5.29 -18.57 6.91
CA GLU A 194 5.57 -19.25 5.66
C GLU A 194 4.85 -18.56 4.48
N ALA A 195 5.49 -18.52 3.31
CA ALA A 195 4.93 -17.88 2.12
C ALA A 195 3.55 -18.44 1.72
N LYS A 196 3.26 -19.72 1.98
CA LYS A 196 1.94 -20.31 1.69
C LYS A 196 0.79 -19.74 2.55
N GLU A 197 1.09 -19.18 3.74
CA GLU A 197 0.09 -18.61 4.65
C GLU A 197 0.02 -17.07 4.53
N ALA A 198 1.14 -16.43 4.17
CA ALA A 198 1.25 -14.99 4.00
C ALA A 198 2.09 -14.66 2.77
N PRO A 199 1.62 -14.99 1.55
CA PRO A 199 2.38 -14.71 0.33
C PRO A 199 2.45 -13.22 0.00
N LEU A 200 1.47 -12.42 0.41
CA LEU A 200 1.40 -10.98 0.15
C LEU A 200 1.24 -10.20 1.45
N LEU A 201 2.18 -9.30 1.70
CA LEU A 201 2.07 -8.29 2.75
C LEU A 201 1.97 -6.91 2.11
N ILE A 202 0.99 -6.12 2.54
CA ILE A 202 0.86 -4.70 2.20
C ILE A 202 1.16 -3.92 3.46
N VAL A 203 2.26 -3.15 3.42
CA VAL A 203 2.79 -2.46 4.61
C VAL A 203 2.83 -0.97 4.36
N VAL A 204 2.04 -0.26 5.11
CA VAL A 204 1.95 1.20 5.02
C VAL A 204 2.43 1.81 6.32
N GLY A 205 2.95 3.01 6.24
CA GLY A 205 3.39 3.74 7.43
C GLY A 205 4.35 4.86 7.06
N ASP A 206 4.55 5.77 7.98
CA ASP A 206 5.37 6.95 7.80
C ASP A 206 6.86 6.60 7.64
N ALA A 207 7.63 7.55 7.12
CA ALA A 207 9.08 7.39 7.03
C ALA A 207 9.69 7.18 8.42
N GLY A 208 10.57 6.18 8.54
CA GLY A 208 11.27 5.90 9.80
C GLY A 208 10.58 4.92 10.76
N THR A 209 9.42 4.37 10.41
CA THR A 209 8.74 3.33 11.20
C THR A 209 9.42 1.95 11.15
N GLY A 210 10.41 1.78 10.28
CA GLY A 210 11.23 0.56 10.20
C GLY A 210 10.77 -0.47 9.16
N LYS A 211 9.85 -0.12 8.25
CA LYS A 211 9.33 -1.01 7.20
C LYS A 211 10.44 -1.80 6.48
N THR A 212 11.29 -1.07 5.80
CA THR A 212 12.38 -1.64 4.97
C THR A 212 13.40 -2.38 5.83
N TYR A 213 13.77 -1.85 7.00
CA TYR A 213 14.73 -2.48 7.89
C TYR A 213 14.26 -3.87 8.37
N MET A 214 13.02 -3.99 8.78
CA MET A 214 12.46 -5.27 9.21
C MET A 214 12.34 -6.27 8.07
N ALA A 215 11.91 -5.81 6.89
CA ALA A 215 11.82 -6.66 5.69
C ALA A 215 13.19 -7.21 5.27
N ILE A 216 14.24 -6.36 5.27
CA ILE A 216 15.64 -6.80 5.01
C ILE A 216 16.06 -7.90 5.97
N ASN A 217 15.83 -7.71 7.26
CA ASN A 217 16.27 -8.68 8.27
C ASN A 217 15.47 -9.98 8.19
N ALA A 218 14.18 -9.94 7.92
CA ALA A 218 13.38 -11.14 7.69
C ALA A 218 13.80 -11.87 6.40
N ALA A 219 14.11 -11.14 5.32
CA ALA A 219 14.60 -11.72 4.08
C ALA A 219 15.94 -12.43 4.28
N LEU A 220 16.87 -11.81 5.01
CA LEU A 220 18.16 -12.43 5.34
C LEU A 220 18.00 -13.66 6.23
N ASP A 221 17.06 -13.66 7.21
CA ASP A 221 16.73 -14.85 7.99
C ASP A 221 16.20 -15.97 7.09
N GLY A 222 15.35 -15.65 6.12
CA GLY A 222 14.78 -16.60 5.17
C GLY A 222 15.83 -17.21 4.23
N ILE A 223 16.84 -16.46 3.82
CA ILE A 223 18.01 -16.99 3.07
C ILE A 223 18.83 -17.91 3.97
N GLU A 224 19.11 -17.50 5.20
CA GLU A 224 19.94 -18.28 6.15
C GLU A 224 19.24 -19.59 6.56
N SER A 225 17.93 -19.64 6.61
CA SER A 225 17.13 -20.84 6.88
C SER A 225 16.89 -21.72 5.65
N GLY A 226 17.17 -21.22 4.44
CA GLY A 226 16.90 -21.90 3.18
C GLY A 226 15.42 -21.87 2.75
N GLU A 227 14.59 -21.04 3.38
CA GLU A 227 13.19 -20.82 2.98
C GLU A 227 13.09 -20.16 1.61
N TYR A 228 13.95 -19.16 1.36
CA TYR A 228 14.06 -18.48 0.08
C TYR A 228 15.42 -18.72 -0.57
N GLY A 229 15.42 -18.82 -1.89
CA GLY A 229 16.66 -18.92 -2.67
C GLY A 229 17.22 -17.55 -3.07
N GLN A 230 16.39 -16.51 -3.09
CA GLN A 230 16.74 -15.20 -3.62
C GLN A 230 15.95 -14.08 -2.93
N ILE A 231 16.60 -12.92 -2.77
CA ILE A 231 15.98 -11.66 -2.38
C ILE A 231 15.90 -10.77 -3.62
N ILE A 232 14.72 -10.27 -3.95
CA ILE A 232 14.53 -9.32 -5.04
C ILE A 232 14.10 -7.98 -4.46
N ILE A 233 14.81 -6.92 -4.84
CA ILE A 233 14.49 -5.54 -4.44
C ILE A 233 13.97 -4.83 -5.67
N THR A 234 12.80 -4.23 -5.57
CA THR A 234 12.19 -3.45 -6.64
C THR A 234 11.56 -2.17 -6.11
N ALA A 235 11.56 -1.14 -6.93
CA ALA A 235 10.87 0.11 -6.67
C ALA A 235 10.40 0.73 -7.99
N PRO A 236 9.37 1.60 -7.98
CA PRO A 236 8.96 2.36 -9.14
C PRO A 236 10.08 3.31 -9.58
N THR A 237 10.30 3.40 -10.89
CA THR A 237 11.20 4.43 -11.45
C THR A 237 10.40 5.70 -11.64
N ILE A 238 10.63 6.70 -10.80
CA ILE A 238 9.99 8.00 -10.94
C ILE A 238 10.77 8.80 -11.97
N THR A 239 10.10 9.19 -13.04
CA THR A 239 10.64 10.18 -13.98
C THR A 239 10.34 11.59 -13.45
N THR A 240 11.37 12.32 -13.01
CA THR A 240 11.25 13.75 -12.74
C THR A 240 10.95 14.47 -14.05
N GLY A 241 9.69 14.85 -14.30
CA GLY A 241 9.30 15.66 -15.44
C GLY A 241 8.36 15.02 -16.46
N GLY A 242 7.84 13.81 -16.23
CA GLY A 242 6.83 13.22 -17.13
C GLY A 242 7.36 12.71 -18.49
N GLU A 243 8.66 12.71 -18.70
CA GLU A 243 9.28 12.11 -19.88
C GLU A 243 9.52 10.61 -19.61
N GLU A 244 9.08 9.75 -20.52
CA GLU A 244 9.50 8.35 -20.56
C GLU A 244 11.01 8.31 -20.76
N LEU A 245 11.76 8.06 -19.69
CA LEU A 245 13.19 7.87 -19.77
C LEU A 245 13.47 6.62 -20.62
N GLY A 246 13.96 6.86 -21.82
CA GLY A 246 14.64 5.84 -22.60
C GLY A 246 15.73 5.18 -21.72
N TYR A 247 15.81 3.88 -21.79
CA TYR A 247 16.64 3.02 -20.99
C TYR A 247 18.12 3.41 -20.94
N LEU A 248 18.58 3.97 -19.80
CA LEU A 248 19.99 3.99 -19.42
C LEU A 248 20.14 3.12 -18.16
N PRO A 249 20.77 1.94 -18.25
CA PRO A 249 20.90 1.00 -17.12
C PRO A 249 21.59 1.59 -15.87
N GLY A 250 22.45 2.58 -16.01
CA GLY A 250 23.19 3.21 -14.91
C GLY A 250 22.31 3.98 -13.94
N GLU A 251 21.38 4.78 -14.43
CA GLU A 251 20.56 5.66 -13.56
C GLU A 251 19.59 4.90 -12.63
N ILE A 252 19.16 3.72 -13.02
CA ILE A 252 18.28 2.87 -12.22
C ILE A 252 19.05 2.24 -11.08
N TYR A 253 20.25 1.74 -11.36
CA TYR A 253 21.11 1.14 -10.35
C TYR A 253 21.48 2.17 -9.28
N ASP A 254 21.81 3.39 -9.68
CA ASP A 254 22.16 4.48 -8.75
C ASP A 254 21.02 4.84 -7.79
N LYS A 255 19.78 4.80 -8.24
CA LYS A 255 18.59 5.03 -7.39
C LYS A 255 18.35 3.90 -6.38
N MET A 256 18.83 2.71 -6.67
CA MET A 256 18.67 1.54 -5.80
C MET A 256 19.84 1.33 -4.82
N ILE A 257 20.94 2.08 -4.97
CA ILE A 257 22.10 2.05 -4.06
C ILE A 257 21.73 2.25 -2.57
N PRO A 258 20.77 3.15 -2.19
CA PRO A 258 20.40 3.33 -0.79
C PRO A 258 19.90 2.05 -0.12
N TYR A 259 19.25 1.14 -0.85
CA TYR A 259 18.80 -0.14 -0.30
C TYR A 259 20.00 -1.05 0.06
N LEU A 260 21.06 -1.00 -0.73
CA LEU A 260 22.28 -1.78 -0.45
C LEU A 260 22.93 -1.38 0.87
N GLY A 261 22.91 -0.09 1.22
CA GLY A 261 23.35 0.38 2.53
C GLY A 261 22.57 -0.24 3.69
N GLY A 262 21.25 -0.40 3.54
CA GLY A 262 20.41 -1.09 4.52
C GLY A 262 20.78 -2.56 4.71
N PHE A 263 21.11 -3.27 3.63
CA PHE A 263 21.62 -4.65 3.70
C PHE A 263 23.00 -4.71 4.34
N GLU A 264 23.91 -3.83 3.98
CA GLU A 264 25.26 -3.76 4.59
C GLU A 264 25.16 -3.58 6.11
N ASP A 265 24.35 -2.61 6.56
CA ASP A 265 24.15 -2.34 7.99
C ASP A 265 23.48 -3.52 8.71
N SER A 266 22.54 -4.21 8.07
CA SER A 266 21.89 -5.38 8.65
C SER A 266 22.86 -6.57 8.78
N ILE A 267 23.68 -6.83 7.76
CA ILE A 267 24.73 -7.86 7.80
C ILE A 267 25.76 -7.52 8.88
N PHE A 268 26.19 -6.27 8.94
CA PHE A 268 27.13 -5.80 9.95
C PHE A 268 26.61 -6.01 11.38
N LYS A 269 25.36 -5.64 11.66
CA LYS A 269 24.73 -5.88 12.98
C LYS A 269 24.64 -7.36 13.33
N ARG A 270 24.35 -8.23 12.34
CA ARG A 270 24.32 -9.68 12.51
C ARG A 270 25.72 -10.21 12.91
N LEU A 271 26.76 -9.74 12.25
CA LEU A 271 28.16 -10.12 12.58
C LEU A 271 28.53 -9.69 14.01
N ILE A 272 28.19 -8.46 14.42
CA ILE A 272 28.39 -7.98 15.79
C ILE A 272 27.66 -8.92 16.79
N ASN A 273 26.41 -9.22 16.56
CA ASN A 273 25.62 -10.08 17.45
C ASN A 273 26.21 -11.50 17.57
N LEU A 274 26.75 -12.05 16.47
CA LEU A 274 27.43 -13.34 16.49
C LEU A 274 28.70 -13.31 17.31
N GLU A 275 29.53 -12.26 17.21
CA GLU A 275 30.75 -12.11 17.99
C GLU A 275 30.44 -11.91 19.49
N MET A 276 29.42 -11.10 19.82
CA MET A 276 28.98 -10.94 21.22
C MET A 276 28.55 -12.26 21.85
N ARG A 277 27.82 -13.12 21.11
CA ARG A 277 27.40 -14.45 21.60
C ARG A 277 28.55 -15.40 21.81
N LYS A 278 29.66 -15.26 21.08
CA LYS A 278 30.85 -16.10 21.21
C LYS A 278 31.77 -15.67 22.37
N ASN A 279 31.39 -14.63 23.13
CA ASN A 279 32.24 -13.98 24.16
C ASN A 279 33.65 -13.63 23.66
N LYS A 280 33.80 -13.38 22.35
CA LYS A 280 35.05 -12.97 21.72
C LYS A 280 34.96 -11.46 21.46
N SER A 281 35.53 -10.67 22.35
CA SER A 281 35.57 -9.20 22.21
C SER A 281 36.75 -8.67 21.38
N ASP A 282 37.52 -9.55 20.74
CA ASP A 282 38.82 -9.18 20.19
C ASP A 282 38.77 -8.70 18.72
N ARG A 283 37.62 -8.84 18.04
CA ARG A 283 37.52 -8.35 16.65
C ARG A 283 37.18 -6.87 16.57
N ASN A 284 37.99 -6.13 15.79
CA ASN A 284 37.79 -4.71 15.57
C ASN A 284 36.49 -4.47 14.77
N ILE A 285 35.71 -3.46 15.18
CA ILE A 285 34.48 -3.00 14.48
C ILE A 285 34.75 -2.73 13.00
N SER A 286 35.94 -2.21 12.66
CA SER A 286 36.34 -1.95 11.26
C SER A 286 36.46 -3.24 10.43
N GLU A 287 36.95 -4.33 11.03
CA GLU A 287 37.05 -5.63 10.37
C GLU A 287 35.66 -6.22 10.09
N LEU A 288 34.74 -6.11 11.04
CA LEU A 288 33.37 -6.56 10.88
C LEU A 288 32.63 -5.78 9.78
N ARG A 289 32.93 -4.48 9.63
CA ARG A 289 32.37 -3.69 8.52
C ARG A 289 32.94 -4.13 7.17
N ILE A 290 34.20 -4.41 7.08
CA ILE A 290 34.81 -4.92 5.84
C ILE A 290 34.21 -6.28 5.48
N GLU A 291 34.02 -7.17 6.47
CA GLU A 291 33.40 -8.46 6.27
C GLU A 291 31.94 -8.33 5.80
N ALA A 292 31.16 -7.40 6.37
CA ALA A 292 29.79 -7.13 5.95
C ALA A 292 29.72 -6.69 4.48
N LYS A 293 30.61 -5.78 4.06
CA LYS A 293 30.72 -5.37 2.65
C LYS A 293 31.08 -6.52 1.73
N LYS A 294 32.04 -7.35 2.14
CA LYS A 294 32.43 -8.52 1.38
C LYS A 294 31.27 -9.51 1.22
N LYS A 295 30.57 -9.81 2.30
CA LYS A 295 29.40 -10.70 2.28
C LYS A 295 28.27 -10.16 1.40
N LEU A 296 27.99 -8.84 1.45
CA LEU A 296 27.03 -8.21 0.55
C LEU A 296 27.47 -8.33 -0.91
N ALA A 297 28.74 -8.08 -1.22
CA ALA A 297 29.26 -8.22 -2.58
C ALA A 297 29.18 -9.67 -3.09
N GLU A 298 29.42 -10.65 -2.23
CA GLU A 298 29.23 -12.08 -2.53
C GLU A 298 27.77 -12.40 -2.82
N MET A 299 26.83 -11.88 -2.04
CA MET A 299 25.38 -12.08 -2.24
C MET A 299 24.87 -11.43 -3.54
N LEU A 300 25.43 -10.30 -3.93
CA LEU A 300 25.13 -9.66 -5.22
C LEU A 300 25.72 -10.44 -6.40
N SER A 301 26.99 -10.88 -6.29
CA SER A 301 27.67 -11.62 -7.36
C SER A 301 27.10 -13.04 -7.58
N SER A 302 26.60 -13.67 -6.52
CA SER A 302 25.92 -14.97 -6.58
C SER A 302 24.43 -14.84 -6.95
N GLU A 303 23.96 -13.63 -7.21
CA GLU A 303 22.54 -13.31 -7.46
C GLU A 303 21.57 -13.71 -6.30
N THR A 304 22.11 -13.96 -5.11
CA THR A 304 21.26 -14.16 -3.91
C THR A 304 20.48 -12.88 -3.59
N ILE A 305 21.05 -11.71 -3.88
CA ILE A 305 20.34 -10.42 -3.88
C ILE A 305 20.33 -9.89 -5.29
N LYS A 306 19.15 -9.62 -5.82
CA LYS A 306 18.93 -8.95 -7.12
C LYS A 306 18.20 -7.64 -6.94
N ILE A 307 18.65 -6.64 -7.68
CA ILE A 307 17.98 -5.35 -7.81
C ILE A 307 17.39 -5.31 -9.21
N LEU A 308 16.06 -5.29 -9.30
CA LEU A 308 15.34 -5.30 -10.56
C LEU A 308 14.33 -4.14 -10.58
N PRO A 309 14.38 -3.26 -11.58
CA PRO A 309 13.34 -2.27 -11.77
C PRO A 309 11.97 -2.94 -11.94
N LEU A 310 10.92 -2.31 -11.48
CA LEU A 310 9.57 -2.88 -11.49
C LEU A 310 9.14 -3.33 -12.90
N GLY A 311 9.49 -2.58 -13.93
CA GLY A 311 9.20 -2.92 -15.34
C GLY A 311 9.89 -4.18 -15.86
N PHE A 312 11.01 -4.60 -15.27
CA PHE A 312 11.75 -5.79 -15.71
C PHE A 312 11.26 -7.09 -15.10
N LEU A 313 10.46 -7.01 -14.04
CA LEU A 313 9.87 -8.20 -13.43
C LEU A 313 8.88 -8.92 -14.36
N ALA A 314 8.43 -8.26 -15.42
CA ALA A 314 7.41 -8.79 -16.35
C ALA A 314 7.83 -10.04 -17.15
N GLY A 315 9.08 -10.48 -17.14
CA GLY A 315 9.59 -11.64 -17.88
C GLY A 315 10.08 -12.80 -17.03
N HIS A 316 10.05 -12.70 -15.70
CA HIS A 316 10.64 -13.69 -14.81
C HIS A 316 9.58 -14.51 -14.06
N SER A 317 9.82 -15.82 -13.88
CA SER A 317 9.14 -16.59 -12.84
C SER A 317 9.81 -16.29 -11.50
N LEU A 318 9.00 -15.96 -10.51
CA LEU A 318 9.47 -15.51 -9.20
C LEU A 318 9.11 -16.57 -8.15
N ASP A 319 9.81 -17.71 -8.21
CA ASP A 319 9.58 -18.84 -7.31
C ASP A 319 10.60 -18.83 -6.16
N LYS A 320 10.15 -19.18 -4.95
CA LYS A 320 10.99 -19.24 -3.73
C LYS A 320 11.82 -17.97 -3.48
N CYS A 321 11.23 -16.81 -3.78
CA CYS A 321 11.85 -15.52 -3.61
C CYS A 321 11.24 -14.76 -2.43
N PHE A 322 12.05 -13.91 -1.79
CA PHE A 322 11.55 -12.85 -0.94
C PHE A 322 11.63 -11.52 -1.70
N ILE A 323 10.48 -10.97 -2.09
CA ILE A 323 10.40 -9.77 -2.92
C ILE A 323 10.07 -8.57 -2.04
N MET A 324 10.93 -7.56 -2.10
CA MET A 324 10.74 -6.27 -1.44
C MET A 324 10.40 -5.22 -2.48
N ALA A 325 9.13 -4.80 -2.53
CA ALA A 325 8.66 -3.73 -3.39
C ALA A 325 8.45 -2.47 -2.54
N ASP A 326 9.39 -1.53 -2.61
CA ASP A 326 9.41 -0.34 -1.76
C ASP A 326 9.00 0.93 -2.55
N GLU A 327 8.63 2.00 -1.85
CA GLU A 327 8.16 3.27 -2.42
C GLU A 327 6.94 3.11 -3.37
N MET A 328 6.13 2.07 -3.14
CA MET A 328 5.07 1.67 -4.06
C MET A 328 3.90 2.65 -4.14
N GLN A 329 3.82 3.68 -3.28
CA GLN A 329 2.90 4.80 -3.46
C GLN A 329 3.17 5.57 -4.78
N ASN A 330 4.35 5.41 -5.35
CA ASN A 330 4.76 6.03 -6.60
C ASN A 330 4.56 5.13 -7.84
N ALA A 331 4.08 3.89 -7.66
CA ALA A 331 3.73 3.00 -8.75
C ALA A 331 2.37 3.35 -9.36
N ASN A 332 2.13 2.90 -10.58
CA ASN A 332 0.78 2.86 -11.14
C ASN A 332 0.13 1.48 -10.90
N TRP A 333 -1.20 1.42 -11.10
CA TRP A 333 -1.96 0.19 -10.87
C TRP A 333 -1.52 -0.98 -11.77
N SER A 334 -1.16 -0.70 -13.04
CA SER A 334 -0.68 -1.67 -14.01
C SER A 334 0.61 -2.34 -13.54
N GLN A 335 1.55 -1.55 -13.07
CA GLN A 335 2.82 -2.02 -12.53
C GLN A 335 2.61 -2.92 -11.31
N LEU A 336 1.74 -2.51 -10.39
CA LEU A 336 1.44 -3.28 -9.19
C LEU A 336 0.74 -4.60 -9.51
N LYS A 337 -0.24 -4.57 -10.42
CA LYS A 337 -0.93 -5.77 -10.91
C LYS A 337 0.06 -6.73 -11.58
N ALA A 338 0.93 -6.21 -12.45
CA ALA A 338 1.95 -7.02 -13.11
C ALA A 338 2.89 -7.69 -12.10
N LEU A 339 3.28 -7.00 -11.02
CA LEU A 339 4.10 -7.56 -9.95
C LEU A 339 3.35 -8.70 -9.21
N ILE A 340 2.13 -8.44 -8.72
CA ILE A 340 1.37 -9.42 -7.92
C ILE A 340 1.06 -10.68 -8.73
N THR A 341 0.74 -10.55 -10.01
CA THR A 341 0.41 -11.70 -10.87
C THR A 341 1.63 -12.56 -11.24
N ARG A 342 2.85 -12.18 -10.83
CA ARG A 342 4.10 -12.92 -11.08
C ARG A 342 4.61 -13.69 -9.88
N ILE A 343 3.93 -13.57 -8.74
CA ILE A 343 4.29 -14.33 -7.55
C ILE A 343 4.12 -15.81 -7.84
N GLY A 344 5.21 -16.57 -7.77
CA GLY A 344 5.23 -18.02 -7.90
C GLY A 344 5.22 -18.74 -6.56
N ASP A 345 5.29 -20.05 -6.61
CA ASP A 345 5.22 -20.90 -5.42
C ASP A 345 6.37 -20.63 -4.45
N GLY A 346 6.04 -20.60 -3.17
CA GLY A 346 7.02 -20.36 -2.10
C GLY A 346 7.60 -18.95 -2.09
N THR A 347 6.99 -18.01 -2.80
CA THR A 347 7.44 -16.61 -2.85
C THR A 347 6.62 -15.74 -1.91
N LYS A 348 7.29 -14.85 -1.21
CA LYS A 348 6.69 -13.79 -0.39
C LYS A 348 6.92 -12.44 -1.05
N LEU A 349 5.85 -11.67 -1.24
CA LEU A 349 5.90 -10.29 -1.69
C LEU A 349 5.54 -9.34 -0.56
N VAL A 350 6.43 -8.41 -0.28
CA VAL A 350 6.22 -7.32 0.68
C VAL A 350 6.12 -6.01 -0.09
N VAL A 351 4.92 -5.48 -0.20
CA VAL A 351 4.61 -4.18 -0.84
C VAL A 351 4.65 -3.11 0.24
N MET A 352 5.57 -2.17 0.14
CA MET A 352 5.79 -1.12 1.15
C MET A 352 5.61 0.26 0.56
N GLY A 353 5.16 1.20 1.39
CA GLY A 353 5.10 2.60 1.00
C GLY A 353 4.56 3.52 2.09
N ASP A 354 4.53 4.81 1.75
CA ASP A 354 4.06 5.89 2.60
C ASP A 354 2.87 6.58 1.91
N LYS A 355 1.74 6.69 2.63
CA LYS A 355 0.53 7.32 2.08
C LYS A 355 0.71 8.81 1.79
N GLN A 356 1.55 9.48 2.58
CA GLN A 356 1.69 10.94 2.56
C GLN A 356 2.72 11.41 1.53
N GLN A 357 3.64 10.53 1.09
CA GLN A 357 4.78 10.89 0.25
C GLN A 357 4.59 10.56 -1.24
N SER A 358 3.35 10.47 -1.73
CA SER A 358 3.13 10.24 -3.17
C SER A 358 3.64 11.41 -4.00
N GLN A 359 4.58 11.15 -4.90
CA GLN A 359 5.11 12.12 -5.89
C GLN A 359 4.37 12.05 -7.23
N THR A 360 3.45 11.11 -7.38
CA THR A 360 2.65 10.97 -8.60
C THR A 360 1.49 11.94 -8.58
N VAL A 361 1.21 12.56 -9.72
CA VAL A 361 0.05 13.44 -9.94
C VAL A 361 -1.27 12.65 -9.90
N SER A 362 -1.21 11.33 -9.75
CA SER A 362 -2.37 10.47 -9.61
C SER A 362 -3.11 10.80 -8.32
N GLU A 363 -4.35 11.21 -8.44
CA GLU A 363 -5.24 11.57 -7.32
C GLU A 363 -5.61 10.39 -6.40
N ILE A 364 -5.16 9.19 -6.74
CA ILE A 364 -5.45 7.95 -6.01
C ILE A 364 -4.14 7.31 -5.61
N ASN A 365 -3.95 7.16 -4.31
CA ASN A 365 -2.83 6.36 -3.80
C ASN A 365 -3.06 4.89 -4.17
N VAL A 366 -2.17 4.33 -4.99
CA VAL A 366 -2.27 2.95 -5.48
C VAL A 366 -2.27 1.92 -4.33
N LEU A 367 -1.62 2.23 -3.22
CA LEU A 367 -1.59 1.37 -2.03
C LEU A 367 -2.95 1.33 -1.33
N GLU A 368 -3.63 2.48 -1.23
CA GLU A 368 -4.97 2.56 -0.67
C GLU A 368 -5.95 1.71 -1.50
N ARG A 369 -5.89 1.88 -2.84
CA ARG A 369 -6.67 1.07 -3.76
C ARG A 369 -6.37 -0.44 -3.61
N LEU A 370 -5.10 -0.80 -3.44
CA LEU A 370 -4.69 -2.18 -3.27
C LEU A 370 -5.31 -2.78 -2.00
N VAL A 371 -5.20 -2.09 -0.87
CA VAL A 371 -5.73 -2.60 0.39
C VAL A 371 -7.25 -2.74 0.34
N ASN A 372 -7.96 -1.73 -0.15
CA ASN A 372 -9.41 -1.78 -0.22
C ASN A 372 -9.91 -2.96 -1.08
N ARG A 373 -9.19 -3.26 -2.17
CA ARG A 373 -9.54 -4.41 -3.02
C ARG A 373 -9.20 -5.78 -2.42
N TRP A 374 -8.22 -5.83 -1.55
CA TRP A 374 -7.72 -7.08 -0.95
C TRP A 374 -8.12 -7.23 0.51
N ILE A 375 -9.06 -6.39 1.00
CA ILE A 375 -9.40 -6.33 2.42
C ILE A 375 -9.93 -7.65 2.97
N ASP A 376 -10.67 -8.39 2.18
CA ASP A 376 -11.28 -9.67 2.57
C ASP A 376 -10.42 -10.89 2.16
N GLU A 377 -9.24 -10.69 1.53
CA GLU A 377 -8.40 -11.78 1.07
C GLU A 377 -7.53 -12.33 2.22
N PRO A 378 -7.73 -13.60 2.64
CA PRO A 378 -7.04 -14.16 3.80
C PRO A 378 -5.55 -14.42 3.58
N LEU A 379 -5.08 -14.53 2.33
CA LEU A 379 -3.66 -14.67 2.00
C LEU A 379 -2.92 -13.33 1.93
N CYS A 380 -3.65 -12.22 2.08
CA CYS A 380 -3.08 -10.88 2.08
C CYS A 380 -3.09 -10.28 3.48
N TRP A 381 -1.90 -9.95 4.00
CA TRP A 381 -1.75 -9.27 5.27
C TRP A 381 -1.59 -7.77 5.06
N LYS A 382 -2.41 -7.00 5.77
CA LYS A 382 -2.43 -5.53 5.70
C LYS A 382 -1.90 -5.00 7.02
N ILE A 383 -0.82 -4.26 6.95
CA ILE A 383 -0.11 -3.74 8.12
C ILE A 383 0.01 -2.22 7.98
N ASP A 384 -0.50 -1.49 8.96
CA ASP A 384 -0.35 -0.05 9.07
C ASP A 384 0.54 0.28 10.26
N LEU A 385 1.69 0.85 9.98
CA LEU A 385 2.68 1.26 10.99
C LEU A 385 2.60 2.77 11.30
N SER A 386 1.56 3.48 10.83
CA SER A 386 1.42 4.92 11.08
C SER A 386 1.23 5.24 12.56
N GLU A 387 0.63 4.33 13.32
CA GLU A 387 0.51 4.43 14.78
C GLU A 387 1.74 3.89 15.54
N SER A 388 2.67 3.29 14.82
CA SER A 388 3.90 2.75 15.40
C SER A 388 4.90 3.88 15.67
N ARG A 389 5.77 3.67 16.66
CA ARG A 389 6.81 4.63 17.02
C ARG A 389 7.82 4.82 15.88
N ILE A 390 8.18 6.08 15.59
CA ILE A 390 9.26 6.41 14.68
C ILE A 390 10.61 6.05 15.33
N ARG A 391 11.42 5.25 14.62
CA ARG A 391 12.66 4.63 15.13
C ARG A 391 13.95 5.29 14.64
N ARG A 392 13.88 6.45 13.98
CA ARG A 392 15.07 7.15 13.47
C ARG A 392 15.68 8.07 14.55
N SER A 393 15.01 9.17 14.84
CA SER A 393 15.48 10.16 15.81
C SER A 393 14.30 11.01 16.31
N THR A 394 14.48 11.64 17.46
CA THR A 394 13.48 12.56 18.02
C THR A 394 13.12 13.69 17.04
N ILE A 395 14.07 14.20 16.27
CA ILE A 395 13.78 15.24 15.29
C ILE A 395 12.95 14.72 14.12
N SER A 396 13.16 13.46 13.70
CA SER A 396 12.33 12.84 12.66
C SER A 396 10.89 12.62 13.16
N GLU A 397 10.73 12.25 14.43
CA GLU A 397 9.41 12.11 15.07
C GLU A 397 8.67 13.45 15.14
N ILE A 398 9.38 14.51 15.49
CA ILE A 398 8.84 15.88 15.53
C ILE A 398 8.45 16.33 14.11
N ALA A 399 9.31 16.09 13.11
CA ALA A 399 9.08 16.52 11.74
C ALA A 399 7.78 15.88 11.16
N VAL A 400 7.59 14.58 11.34
CA VAL A 400 6.36 13.88 10.87
C VAL A 400 5.11 14.43 11.55
N ARG A 401 5.21 14.89 12.80
CA ARG A 401 4.08 15.45 13.54
C ARG A 401 3.72 16.88 13.11
N ILE A 402 4.70 17.67 12.65
CA ILE A 402 4.53 19.10 12.36
C ILE A 402 4.26 19.37 10.88
N MET A 403 4.85 18.57 10.00
CA MET A 403 4.73 18.72 8.54
C MET A 403 3.53 17.94 7.97
#